data_befd35ea6328f29ee8bd15f1512f95d0
#
_entry.id   befd35ea6328f29ee8bd15f1512f95d0
#
_cell.length_a   1.000
_cell.length_b   1.000
_cell.length_c   1.000
_cell.angle_alpha   90.00
_cell.angle_beta   90.00
_cell.angle_gamma   90.00
#
_symmetry.space_group_name_H-M   'P 1'
#
loop_
_entity.id
_entity.type
_entity.pdbx_description
1 polymer ?
#
loop_
_entity_poly.entity_id
_entity_poly.type
_entity_poly.pdbx_seq_one_letter_code
_entity_poly.pdbx_strand_id
1 'polypeptide(L)'
;MRSPPDGYTLLLLNSSNTINATLYERLNFDFIRDIAPISGLATFSFVMVVNPSVPTTTLPEFIAYTKGNPGKINMASAGSGSTHHVTGELFKMMAGVEMVHVPYRGSPPALTDLLSGQVQVMFDATPSSLPHIRAGKLRPLAVTTATRLEALPEVPTVGDFVPGYEASSWLGFGAPKNTPAALIDRLNKEINLAISDPAIKARLMDLGGLVLSPSSPAEFEKFLASDTEKWARVIRTANIKPE
;
A
#
# COMPACT_ATOMS: atom_id res chain seq x y z
N MET A 1 -9.71 -0.53 -21.68
CA MET A 1 -11.05 -0.03 -21.35
C MET A 1 -11.82 0.18 -22.64
N ARG A 2 -13.11 -0.24 -22.65
CA ARG A 2 -13.95 -0.18 -23.89
C ARG A 2 -15.03 0.91 -23.81
N SER A 3 -15.07 1.69 -22.74
CA SER A 3 -16.05 2.77 -22.55
C SER A 3 -15.70 3.99 -23.42
N PRO A 4 -16.70 4.73 -23.91
CA PRO A 4 -16.48 5.97 -24.66
C PRO A 4 -15.70 6.99 -23.81
N PRO A 5 -14.83 7.80 -24.44
CA PRO A 5 -14.06 8.83 -23.75
C PRO A 5 -14.85 10.15 -23.63
N ASP A 6 -16.09 10.09 -23.16
CA ASP A 6 -17.06 11.17 -23.09
C ASP A 6 -17.17 11.85 -21.72
N GLY A 7 -16.36 11.39 -20.75
CA GLY A 7 -16.33 11.92 -19.39
C GLY A 7 -17.37 11.35 -18.42
N TYR A 8 -18.26 10.45 -18.88
CA TYR A 8 -19.28 9.82 -18.03
C TYR A 8 -18.82 8.50 -17.41
N THR A 9 -17.67 7.98 -17.80
CA THR A 9 -17.06 6.78 -17.18
C THR A 9 -15.80 7.17 -16.43
N LEU A 10 -15.78 6.89 -15.13
CA LEU A 10 -14.60 7.02 -14.28
C LEU A 10 -14.15 5.65 -13.79
N LEU A 11 -12.84 5.49 -13.66
CA LEU A 11 -12.23 4.31 -13.08
C LEU A 11 -11.61 4.71 -11.74
N LEU A 12 -11.99 4.00 -10.67
CA LEU A 12 -11.26 4.07 -9.41
C LEU A 12 -9.92 3.34 -9.58
N LEU A 13 -8.85 4.09 -9.44
CA LEU A 13 -7.47 3.59 -9.49
C LEU A 13 -6.98 3.33 -8.08
N ASN A 14 -6.12 2.32 -7.95
CA ASN A 14 -5.46 1.99 -6.68
C ASN A 14 -4.11 1.32 -6.92
N SER A 15 -3.35 1.08 -5.84
CA SER A 15 -2.02 0.47 -5.89
C SER A 15 -1.99 -0.89 -6.60
N SER A 16 -3.10 -1.66 -6.61
CA SER A 16 -3.13 -2.93 -7.33
C SER A 16 -2.98 -2.74 -8.84
N ASN A 17 -3.37 -1.58 -9.38
CA ASN A 17 -3.22 -1.32 -10.81
C ASN A 17 -1.73 -1.17 -11.20
N THR A 18 -0.94 -0.46 -10.40
CA THR A 18 0.51 -0.28 -10.63
C THR A 18 1.28 -1.57 -10.37
N ILE A 19 0.88 -2.36 -9.35
CA ILE A 19 1.44 -3.68 -9.05
C ILE A 19 1.13 -4.66 -10.20
N ASN A 20 -0.13 -4.76 -10.63
CA ASN A 20 -0.59 -5.69 -11.64
C ASN A 20 0.01 -5.40 -13.03
N ALA A 21 0.37 -4.17 -13.32
CA ALA A 21 1.04 -3.80 -14.56
C ALA A 21 2.35 -4.59 -14.80
N THR A 22 2.99 -5.07 -13.72
CA THR A 22 4.19 -5.91 -13.83
C THR A 22 3.95 -7.36 -13.40
N LEU A 23 3.04 -7.58 -12.44
CA LEU A 23 2.77 -8.91 -11.90
C LEU A 23 2.20 -9.86 -12.95
N TYR A 24 1.33 -9.37 -13.83
CA TYR A 24 0.71 -10.17 -14.88
C TYR A 24 1.39 -9.90 -16.23
N GLU A 25 1.96 -10.94 -16.83
CA GLU A 25 2.64 -10.85 -18.13
C GLU A 25 1.69 -10.49 -19.30
N ARG A 26 0.41 -10.78 -19.15
CA ARG A 26 -0.62 -10.57 -20.20
C ARG A 26 -1.86 -9.93 -19.61
N LEU A 27 -1.88 -8.62 -19.58
CA LEU A 27 -3.11 -7.84 -19.38
C LEU A 27 -3.68 -7.47 -20.75
N ASN A 28 -5.03 -7.45 -20.87
CA ASN A 28 -5.74 -7.02 -22.08
C ASN A 28 -5.67 -5.49 -22.29
N PHE A 29 -4.92 -4.77 -21.46
CA PHE A 29 -4.72 -3.32 -21.47
C PHE A 29 -3.37 -2.98 -20.85
N ASP A 30 -2.86 -1.82 -21.20
CA ASP A 30 -1.70 -1.20 -20.58
C ASP A 30 -2.18 -0.12 -19.61
N PHE A 31 -1.90 -0.30 -18.33
CA PHE A 31 -2.41 0.57 -17.29
C PHE A 31 -1.98 2.02 -17.47
N ILE A 32 -0.71 2.25 -17.82
CA ILE A 32 -0.18 3.62 -17.99
C ILE A 32 -0.66 4.22 -19.30
N ARG A 33 -0.69 3.42 -20.38
CA ARG A 33 -1.00 3.91 -21.73
C ARG A 33 -2.49 4.11 -21.99
N ASP A 34 -3.35 3.26 -21.41
CA ASP A 34 -4.76 3.15 -21.80
C ASP A 34 -5.72 3.86 -20.84
N ILE A 35 -5.18 4.61 -19.87
CA ILE A 35 -5.93 5.42 -18.89
C ILE A 35 -5.47 6.87 -18.99
N ALA A 36 -6.41 7.81 -18.88
CA ALA A 36 -6.14 9.22 -18.64
C ALA A 36 -6.25 9.50 -17.13
N PRO A 37 -5.14 9.74 -16.42
CA PRO A 37 -5.17 10.07 -14.99
C PRO A 37 -5.92 11.38 -14.75
N ILE A 38 -6.69 11.44 -13.66
CA ILE A 38 -7.43 12.65 -13.30
C ILE A 38 -6.84 13.24 -12.01
N SER A 39 -6.91 12.52 -10.88
CA SER A 39 -6.45 13.00 -9.58
C SER A 39 -6.22 11.86 -8.59
N GLY A 40 -5.20 11.97 -7.73
CA GLY A 40 -5.11 11.20 -6.50
C GLY A 40 -6.13 11.69 -5.48
N LEU A 41 -6.59 10.80 -4.60
CA LEU A 41 -7.59 11.10 -3.57
C LEU A 41 -7.01 11.01 -2.16
N ALA A 42 -6.48 9.83 -1.82
CA ALA A 42 -5.98 9.53 -0.49
C ALA A 42 -4.91 8.45 -0.54
N THR A 43 -4.03 8.45 0.45
CA THR A 43 -3.14 7.34 0.74
C THR A 43 -3.61 6.62 2.00
N PHE A 44 -3.30 5.32 2.07
CA PHE A 44 -3.62 4.47 3.21
C PHE A 44 -2.33 3.84 3.71
N SER A 45 -2.09 4.04 4.99
CA SER A 45 -0.89 3.55 5.66
C SER A 45 -0.99 2.07 5.97
N PHE A 46 0.17 1.42 5.98
CA PHE A 46 0.36 0.11 6.57
C PHE A 46 1.14 0.24 7.87
N VAL A 47 0.95 -0.72 8.76
CA VAL A 47 1.74 -0.88 9.97
C VAL A 47 2.34 -2.28 9.97
N MET A 48 3.63 -2.36 10.26
CA MET A 48 4.30 -3.62 10.52
C MET A 48 3.94 -4.07 11.93
N VAL A 49 3.18 -5.14 12.01
CA VAL A 49 2.74 -5.73 13.28
C VAL A 49 3.29 -7.13 13.45
N VAL A 50 3.62 -7.48 14.68
CA VAL A 50 4.05 -8.82 15.06
C VAL A 50 3.16 -9.41 16.15
N ASN A 51 3.09 -10.75 16.18
CA ASN A 51 2.52 -11.44 17.32
C ASN A 51 3.42 -11.20 18.55
N PRO A 52 2.87 -10.94 19.75
CA PRO A 52 3.65 -10.70 20.97
C PRO A 52 4.60 -11.82 21.38
N SER A 53 4.43 -13.05 20.87
CA SER A 53 5.36 -14.17 21.07
C SER A 53 6.71 -13.99 20.37
N VAL A 54 6.80 -13.10 19.38
CA VAL A 54 8.08 -12.73 18.75
C VAL A 54 8.92 -11.96 19.77
N PRO A 55 10.15 -12.41 20.11
CA PRO A 55 10.94 -11.87 21.21
C PRO A 55 11.65 -10.55 20.85
N THR A 56 10.91 -9.61 20.25
CA THR A 56 11.41 -8.30 19.84
C THR A 56 10.37 -7.23 20.13
N THR A 57 10.81 -6.06 20.57
CA THR A 57 9.94 -4.94 20.92
C THR A 57 10.12 -3.73 20.00
N THR A 58 11.21 -3.70 19.25
CA THR A 58 11.57 -2.63 18.34
C THR A 58 11.89 -3.17 16.95
N LEU A 59 11.81 -2.30 15.95
CA LEU A 59 12.17 -2.67 14.57
C LEU A 59 13.65 -3.07 14.42
N PRO A 60 14.64 -2.37 15.02
CA PRO A 60 16.04 -2.82 14.99
C PRO A 60 16.26 -4.22 15.59
N GLU A 61 15.59 -4.51 16.72
CA GLU A 61 15.64 -5.85 17.33
C GLU A 61 15.04 -6.91 16.41
N PHE A 62 13.92 -6.60 15.74
CA PHE A 62 13.29 -7.51 14.77
C PHE A 62 14.21 -7.78 13.58
N ILE A 63 14.85 -6.76 13.03
CA ILE A 63 15.81 -6.91 11.94
C ILE A 63 16.98 -7.82 12.38
N ALA A 64 17.55 -7.58 13.55
CA ALA A 64 18.64 -8.39 14.08
C ALA A 64 18.21 -9.84 14.33
N TYR A 65 17.02 -10.02 14.96
CA TYR A 65 16.44 -11.35 15.22
C TYR A 65 16.21 -12.13 13.92
N THR A 66 15.63 -11.48 12.90
CA THR A 66 15.33 -12.13 11.61
C THR A 66 16.60 -12.50 10.86
N LYS A 67 17.65 -11.65 10.90
CA LYS A 67 18.98 -11.96 10.36
C LYS A 67 19.64 -13.16 11.05
N GLY A 68 19.44 -13.32 12.35
CA GLY A 68 19.92 -14.47 13.10
C GLY A 68 19.07 -15.75 12.90
N ASN A 69 17.90 -15.64 12.28
CA ASN A 69 16.96 -16.73 12.08
C ASN A 69 16.40 -16.74 10.65
N PRO A 70 17.26 -16.83 9.61
CA PRO A 70 16.83 -16.75 8.22
C PRO A 70 15.80 -17.84 7.90
N GLY A 71 14.71 -17.45 7.23
CA GLY A 71 13.63 -18.36 6.80
C GLY A 71 12.75 -18.94 7.93
N LYS A 72 12.90 -18.50 9.19
CA LYS A 72 12.08 -19.00 10.30
C LYS A 72 10.90 -18.08 10.66
N ILE A 73 10.85 -16.88 10.08
CA ILE A 73 9.77 -15.92 10.30
C ILE A 73 8.78 -16.01 9.15
N ASN A 74 7.53 -16.34 9.46
CA ASN A 74 6.44 -16.37 8.51
C ASN A 74 5.80 -14.99 8.43
N MET A 75 5.78 -14.41 7.23
CA MET A 75 5.16 -13.13 6.91
C MET A 75 3.83 -13.35 6.20
N ALA A 76 2.73 -12.98 6.84
CA ALA A 76 1.39 -13.09 6.26
C ALA A 76 1.12 -11.95 5.27
N SER A 77 0.27 -12.21 4.28
CA SER A 77 -0.27 -11.20 3.36
C SER A 77 -1.72 -11.51 2.97
N ALA A 78 -2.38 -10.53 2.36
CA ALA A 78 -3.73 -10.67 1.81
C ALA A 78 -3.77 -11.38 0.43
N GLY A 79 -2.70 -12.09 0.08
CA GLY A 79 -2.52 -12.84 -1.17
C GLY A 79 -1.27 -12.43 -1.93
N SER A 80 -0.82 -13.29 -2.85
CA SER A 80 0.34 -13.03 -3.70
C SER A 80 0.11 -11.80 -4.57
N GLY A 81 1.09 -10.88 -4.59
CA GLY A 81 0.98 -9.60 -5.31
C GLY A 81 0.04 -8.56 -4.68
N SER A 82 -0.56 -8.84 -3.51
CA SER A 82 -1.28 -7.80 -2.76
C SER A 82 -0.32 -6.72 -2.27
N THR A 83 -0.85 -5.53 -1.96
CA THR A 83 -0.03 -4.45 -1.39
C THR A 83 0.66 -4.89 -0.09
N HIS A 84 0.01 -5.72 0.74
CA HIS A 84 0.60 -6.33 1.94
C HIS A 84 1.85 -7.13 1.59
N HIS A 85 1.78 -7.98 0.54
CA HIS A 85 2.89 -8.80 0.11
C HIS A 85 4.07 -7.96 -0.39
N VAL A 86 3.82 -7.08 -1.38
CA VAL A 86 4.90 -6.30 -1.99
C VAL A 86 5.53 -5.30 -1.02
N THR A 87 4.76 -4.79 -0.03
CA THR A 87 5.28 -3.96 1.07
C THR A 87 6.27 -4.75 1.94
N GLY A 88 5.93 -5.99 2.27
CA GLY A 88 6.82 -6.88 3.02
C GLY A 88 8.07 -7.29 2.22
N GLU A 89 7.92 -7.58 0.92
CA GLU A 89 9.06 -7.91 0.06
C GLU A 89 10.00 -6.71 -0.13
N LEU A 90 9.47 -5.49 -0.23
CA LEU A 90 10.28 -4.28 -0.22
C LEU A 90 11.11 -4.18 1.07
N PHE A 91 10.48 -4.46 2.22
CA PHE A 91 11.19 -4.48 3.51
C PHE A 91 12.28 -5.54 3.53
N LYS A 92 12.00 -6.78 3.14
CA LYS A 92 12.99 -7.85 3.07
C LYS A 92 14.21 -7.44 2.24
N MET A 93 13.94 -6.89 1.07
CA MET A 93 14.99 -6.45 0.13
C MET A 93 15.84 -5.33 0.73
N MET A 94 15.22 -4.30 1.32
CA MET A 94 15.95 -3.12 1.81
C MET A 94 16.64 -3.34 3.16
N ALA A 95 16.04 -4.13 4.07
CA ALA A 95 16.61 -4.47 5.38
C ALA A 95 17.60 -5.63 5.32
N GLY A 96 17.66 -6.37 4.20
CA GLY A 96 18.50 -7.55 4.02
C GLY A 96 18.11 -8.68 4.97
N VAL A 97 16.83 -9.00 5.05
CA VAL A 97 16.27 -10.06 5.92
C VAL A 97 15.50 -11.08 5.09
N GLU A 98 15.47 -12.33 5.59
CA GLU A 98 14.74 -13.42 4.95
C GLU A 98 13.53 -13.80 5.80
N MET A 99 12.32 -13.74 5.20
CA MET A 99 11.07 -14.18 5.79
C MET A 99 10.32 -15.05 4.77
N VAL A 100 9.61 -16.06 5.26
CA VAL A 100 8.77 -16.92 4.42
C VAL A 100 7.42 -16.23 4.20
N HIS A 101 7.05 -16.01 2.94
CA HIS A 101 5.75 -15.45 2.61
C HIS A 101 4.65 -16.51 2.72
N VAL A 102 3.57 -16.18 3.44
CA VAL A 102 2.37 -17.01 3.61
C VAL A 102 1.16 -16.23 3.10
N PRO A 103 0.66 -16.54 1.89
CA PRO A 103 -0.48 -15.83 1.31
C PRO A 103 -1.80 -16.33 1.89
N TYR A 104 -2.75 -15.41 2.08
CA TYR A 104 -4.13 -15.67 2.51
C TYR A 104 -5.14 -15.09 1.52
N ARG A 105 -6.39 -15.53 1.58
CA ARG A 105 -7.49 -14.96 0.79
C ARG A 105 -8.05 -13.70 1.45
N GLY A 106 -7.21 -12.65 1.56
CA GLY A 106 -7.54 -11.37 2.19
C GLY A 106 -6.91 -11.18 3.56
N SER A 107 -7.00 -9.95 4.11
CA SER A 107 -6.43 -9.59 5.41
C SER A 107 -7.12 -10.29 6.61
N PRO A 108 -8.46 -10.50 6.67
CA PRO A 108 -9.09 -11.08 7.85
C PRO A 108 -8.54 -12.46 8.27
N PRO A 109 -8.42 -13.48 7.39
CA PRO A 109 -7.83 -14.76 7.77
C PRO A 109 -6.34 -14.65 8.13
N ALA A 110 -5.58 -13.76 7.46
CA ALA A 110 -4.18 -13.49 7.78
C ALA A 110 -4.03 -12.93 9.20
N LEU A 111 -4.88 -11.96 9.58
CA LEU A 111 -4.91 -11.40 10.94
C LEU A 111 -5.30 -12.44 11.99
N THR A 112 -6.23 -13.34 11.69
CA THR A 112 -6.59 -14.43 12.61
C THR A 112 -5.40 -15.30 12.94
N ASP A 113 -4.62 -15.70 11.94
CA ASP A 113 -3.44 -16.53 12.12
C ASP A 113 -2.26 -15.75 12.76
N LEU A 114 -2.15 -14.46 12.48
CA LEU A 114 -1.19 -13.60 13.18
C LEU A 114 -1.54 -13.47 14.67
N LEU A 115 -2.80 -13.27 15.02
CA LEU A 115 -3.27 -13.18 16.41
C LEU A 115 -3.06 -14.48 17.18
N SER A 116 -3.18 -15.63 16.51
CA SER A 116 -2.95 -16.95 17.11
C SER A 116 -1.48 -17.38 17.14
N GLY A 117 -0.57 -16.61 16.48
CA GLY A 117 0.87 -16.90 16.42
C GLY A 117 1.28 -17.92 15.36
N GLN A 118 0.37 -18.37 14.49
CA GLN A 118 0.69 -19.26 13.36
C GLN A 118 1.65 -18.60 12.36
N VAL A 119 1.52 -17.28 12.20
CA VAL A 119 2.47 -16.43 11.48
C VAL A 119 2.98 -15.34 12.43
N GLN A 120 4.16 -14.80 12.17
CA GLN A 120 4.89 -13.96 13.09
C GLN A 120 4.76 -12.48 12.81
N VAL A 121 4.62 -12.09 11.56
CA VAL A 121 4.63 -10.68 11.11
C VAL A 121 3.68 -10.46 9.96
N MET A 122 3.12 -9.26 9.87
CA MET A 122 2.33 -8.79 8.74
C MET A 122 2.53 -7.28 8.55
N PHE A 123 2.56 -6.83 7.31
CA PHE A 123 2.40 -5.44 6.93
C PHE A 123 0.93 -5.22 6.59
N ASP A 124 0.14 -4.82 7.58
CA ASP A 124 -1.32 -4.73 7.43
C ASP A 124 -1.81 -3.29 7.36
N ALA A 125 -2.98 -3.10 6.74
CA ALA A 125 -3.62 -1.80 6.70
C ALA A 125 -3.88 -1.30 8.13
N THR A 126 -3.44 -0.08 8.43
CA THR A 126 -3.50 0.46 9.81
C THR A 126 -4.89 0.38 10.44
N PRO A 127 -6.01 0.70 9.73
CA PRO A 127 -7.34 0.59 10.32
C PRO A 127 -7.72 -0.84 10.78
N SER A 128 -7.25 -1.86 10.06
CA SER A 128 -7.53 -3.26 10.38
C SER A 128 -6.79 -3.71 11.64
N SER A 129 -5.52 -3.33 11.77
CA SER A 129 -4.66 -3.72 12.90
C SER A 129 -4.85 -2.85 14.14
N LEU A 130 -5.30 -1.60 14.00
CA LEU A 130 -5.38 -0.63 15.10
C LEU A 130 -6.18 -1.11 16.32
N PRO A 131 -7.37 -1.76 16.19
CA PRO A 131 -8.09 -2.30 17.32
C PRO A 131 -7.30 -3.37 18.07
N HIS A 132 -6.54 -4.21 17.37
CA HIS A 132 -5.72 -5.28 17.96
C HIS A 132 -4.47 -4.71 18.63
N ILE A 133 -3.88 -3.66 18.07
CA ILE A 133 -2.76 -2.92 18.69
C ILE A 133 -3.21 -2.30 20.01
N ARG A 134 -4.34 -1.57 20.00
CA ARG A 134 -4.91 -0.93 21.20
C ARG A 134 -5.29 -1.93 22.28
N ALA A 135 -5.69 -3.13 21.90
CA ALA A 135 -5.99 -4.24 22.82
C ALA A 135 -4.74 -5.01 23.28
N GLY A 136 -3.53 -4.64 22.85
CA GLY A 136 -2.28 -5.32 23.18
C GLY A 136 -2.14 -6.72 22.58
N LYS A 137 -3.01 -7.10 21.65
CA LYS A 137 -3.00 -8.40 20.98
C LYS A 137 -1.99 -8.49 19.84
N LEU A 138 -1.62 -7.36 19.27
CA LEU A 138 -0.55 -7.22 18.27
C LEU A 138 0.41 -6.12 18.73
N ARG A 139 1.69 -6.28 18.43
CA ARG A 139 2.73 -5.28 18.70
C ARG A 139 3.08 -4.57 17.41
N PRO A 140 2.85 -3.24 17.32
CA PRO A 140 3.34 -2.46 16.18
C PRO A 140 4.85 -2.24 16.34
N LEU A 141 5.61 -2.41 15.26
CA LEU A 141 7.05 -2.14 15.24
C LEU A 141 7.37 -0.85 14.50
N ALA A 142 6.70 -0.59 13.39
CA ALA A 142 6.86 0.63 12.61
C ALA A 142 5.68 0.86 11.67
N VAL A 143 5.44 2.10 11.27
CA VAL A 143 4.54 2.46 10.18
C VAL A 143 5.33 2.55 8.88
N THR A 144 4.68 2.27 7.75
CA THR A 144 5.34 2.18 6.45
C THR A 144 5.39 3.51 5.68
N THR A 145 4.72 4.52 6.21
CA THR A 145 4.68 5.90 5.66
C THR A 145 5.96 6.66 5.97
N ALA A 146 6.23 7.74 5.19
CA ALA A 146 7.38 8.61 5.42
C ALA A 146 7.33 9.36 6.76
N THR A 147 6.12 9.57 7.31
CA THR A 147 5.90 10.25 8.60
C THR A 147 5.09 9.36 9.53
N ARG A 148 5.21 9.60 10.84
CA ARG A 148 4.40 8.92 11.85
C ARG A 148 2.91 9.21 11.68
N LEU A 149 2.08 8.30 12.16
CA LEU A 149 0.63 8.44 12.11
C LEU A 149 0.09 9.03 13.41
N GLU A 150 -0.86 9.95 13.32
CA GLU A 150 -1.54 10.51 14.50
C GLU A 150 -2.23 9.42 15.35
N ALA A 151 -2.73 8.37 14.70
CA ALA A 151 -3.36 7.23 15.39
C ALA A 151 -2.36 6.36 16.17
N LEU A 152 -1.05 6.46 15.86
CA LEU A 152 0.06 5.69 16.44
C LEU A 152 1.30 6.58 16.63
N PRO A 153 1.23 7.66 17.44
CA PRO A 153 2.29 8.69 17.51
C PRO A 153 3.62 8.14 18.05
N GLU A 154 3.56 7.11 18.89
CA GLU A 154 4.75 6.47 19.48
C GLU A 154 5.43 5.47 18.54
N VAL A 155 4.75 5.05 17.46
CA VAL A 155 5.29 4.07 16.52
C VAL A 155 6.16 4.79 15.48
N PRO A 156 7.45 4.43 15.36
CA PRO A 156 8.36 5.05 14.41
C PRO A 156 8.00 4.67 12.97
N THR A 157 8.64 5.32 12.01
CA THR A 157 8.57 4.90 10.61
C THR A 157 9.59 3.79 10.32
N VAL A 158 9.32 2.95 9.33
CA VAL A 158 10.36 2.00 8.85
C VAL A 158 11.56 2.77 8.31
N GLY A 159 11.33 3.92 7.66
CA GLY A 159 12.36 4.79 7.11
C GLY A 159 13.36 5.33 8.14
N ASP A 160 12.97 5.44 9.43
CA ASP A 160 13.87 5.85 10.52
C ASP A 160 15.05 4.85 10.69
N PHE A 161 14.89 3.59 10.28
CA PHE A 161 15.87 2.51 10.45
C PHE A 161 16.32 1.87 9.14
N VAL A 162 15.51 2.01 8.09
CA VAL A 162 15.77 1.50 6.73
C VAL A 162 15.66 2.69 5.77
N PRO A 163 16.74 3.45 5.56
CA PRO A 163 16.72 4.69 4.79
C PRO A 163 16.13 4.51 3.39
N GLY A 164 15.21 5.39 3.02
CA GLY A 164 14.52 5.36 1.72
C GLY A 164 13.35 4.38 1.63
N TYR A 165 13.05 3.65 2.71
CA TYR A 165 11.84 2.82 2.74
C TYR A 165 10.59 3.68 2.92
N GLU A 166 9.66 3.49 2.03
CA GLU A 166 8.30 4.02 2.11
C GLU A 166 7.36 3.10 1.32
N ALA A 167 6.21 2.76 1.90
CA ALA A 167 5.16 2.01 1.24
C ALA A 167 3.79 2.45 1.75
N SER A 168 2.88 2.71 0.83
CA SER A 168 1.49 3.05 1.13
C SER A 168 0.59 2.52 0.03
N SER A 169 -0.66 2.28 0.34
CA SER A 169 -1.69 2.15 -0.70
C SER A 169 -2.23 3.53 -1.03
N TRP A 170 -2.81 3.67 -2.20
CA TRP A 170 -3.41 4.92 -2.65
C TRP A 170 -4.69 4.66 -3.45
N LEU A 171 -5.55 5.67 -3.49
CA LEU A 171 -6.72 5.74 -4.35
C LEU A 171 -6.63 6.99 -5.24
N GLY A 172 -7.19 6.89 -6.42
CA GLY A 172 -7.32 7.99 -7.36
C GLY A 172 -8.37 7.71 -8.41
N PHE A 173 -8.62 8.69 -9.26
CA PHE A 173 -9.51 8.55 -10.40
C PHE A 173 -8.77 8.69 -11.72
N GLY A 174 -9.20 7.89 -12.70
CA GLY A 174 -8.85 8.00 -14.10
C GLY A 174 -10.07 7.90 -14.99
N ALA A 175 -9.90 8.25 -16.26
CA ALA A 175 -10.90 8.13 -17.31
C ALA A 175 -10.36 7.25 -18.44
N PRO A 176 -11.20 6.82 -19.40
CA PRO A 176 -10.74 6.18 -20.63
C PRO A 176 -9.72 7.05 -21.36
N LYS A 177 -8.71 6.43 -21.99
CA LYS A 177 -7.78 7.11 -22.88
C LYS A 177 -8.55 7.92 -23.93
N ASN A 178 -7.97 9.03 -24.34
CA ASN A 178 -8.56 9.97 -25.30
C ASN A 178 -9.77 10.76 -24.79
N THR A 179 -10.10 10.71 -23.49
CA THR A 179 -11.02 11.68 -22.90
C THR A 179 -10.46 13.09 -23.11
N PRO A 180 -11.24 14.04 -23.68
CA PRO A 180 -10.75 15.38 -23.98
C PRO A 180 -10.12 16.07 -22.77
N ALA A 181 -8.98 16.74 -22.99
CA ALA A 181 -8.23 17.42 -21.93
C ALA A 181 -9.10 18.39 -21.11
N ALA A 182 -9.98 19.15 -21.75
CA ALA A 182 -10.90 20.06 -21.07
C ALA A 182 -11.86 19.35 -20.09
N LEU A 183 -12.25 18.09 -20.38
CA LEU A 183 -13.04 17.28 -19.45
C LEU A 183 -12.19 16.75 -18.30
N ILE A 184 -10.96 16.31 -18.58
CA ILE A 184 -10.00 15.88 -17.55
C ILE A 184 -9.72 17.02 -16.58
N ASP A 185 -9.43 18.23 -17.08
CA ASP A 185 -9.17 19.41 -16.26
C ASP A 185 -10.38 19.81 -15.41
N ARG A 186 -11.59 19.74 -15.98
CA ARG A 186 -12.83 20.00 -15.24
C ARG A 186 -13.04 18.97 -14.13
N LEU A 187 -12.91 17.68 -14.43
CA LEU A 187 -13.03 16.59 -13.46
C LEU A 187 -11.98 16.72 -12.35
N ASN A 188 -10.72 17.01 -12.72
CA ASN A 188 -9.66 17.24 -11.74
C ASN A 188 -10.02 18.39 -10.78
N LYS A 189 -10.50 19.52 -11.31
CA LYS A 189 -10.92 20.66 -10.49
C LYS A 189 -12.02 20.27 -9.51
N GLU A 190 -13.09 19.61 -9.97
CA GLU A 190 -14.22 19.22 -9.12
C GLU A 190 -13.80 18.18 -8.06
N ILE A 191 -12.94 17.21 -8.42
CA ILE A 191 -12.39 16.23 -7.48
C ILE A 191 -11.52 16.90 -6.43
N ASN A 192 -10.64 17.81 -6.83
CA ASN A 192 -9.78 18.54 -5.90
C ASN A 192 -10.59 19.43 -4.95
N LEU A 193 -11.69 20.03 -5.41
CA LEU A 193 -12.64 20.73 -4.55
C LEU A 193 -13.32 19.78 -3.55
N ALA A 194 -13.78 18.61 -4.04
CA ALA A 194 -14.44 17.62 -3.18
C ALA A 194 -13.50 17.10 -2.09
N ILE A 195 -12.26 16.70 -2.42
CA ILE A 195 -11.31 16.21 -1.39
C ILE A 195 -10.82 17.32 -0.46
N SER A 196 -11.04 18.60 -0.80
CA SER A 196 -10.76 19.74 0.08
C SER A 196 -11.90 20.02 1.06
N ASP A 197 -13.09 19.46 0.82
CA ASP A 197 -14.24 19.59 1.71
C ASP A 197 -13.97 18.94 3.08
N PRO A 198 -14.19 19.65 4.21
CA PRO A 198 -13.92 19.13 5.55
C PRO A 198 -14.67 17.82 5.88
N ALA A 199 -15.92 17.67 5.40
CA ALA A 199 -16.70 16.47 5.68
C ALA A 199 -16.16 15.26 4.92
N ILE A 200 -15.74 15.45 3.67
CA ILE A 200 -15.11 14.39 2.88
C ILE A 200 -13.74 14.02 3.47
N LYS A 201 -12.93 15.01 3.86
CA LYS A 201 -11.67 14.77 4.58
C LYS A 201 -11.88 13.94 5.83
N ALA A 202 -12.80 14.36 6.70
CA ALA A 202 -13.11 13.62 7.92
C ALA A 202 -13.50 12.17 7.61
N ARG A 203 -14.35 11.97 6.59
CA ARG A 203 -14.79 10.62 6.19
C ARG A 203 -13.64 9.75 5.67
N LEU A 204 -12.73 10.30 4.88
CA LEU A 204 -11.54 9.57 4.40
C LEU A 204 -10.61 9.24 5.56
N MET A 205 -10.42 10.16 6.52
CA MET A 205 -9.63 9.93 7.73
C MET A 205 -10.25 8.85 8.63
N ASP A 206 -11.57 8.85 8.81
CA ASP A 206 -12.29 7.78 9.53
C ASP A 206 -12.04 6.39 8.92
N LEU A 207 -11.86 6.34 7.60
CA LEU A 207 -11.49 5.13 6.86
C LEU A 207 -9.98 4.82 6.91
N GLY A 208 -9.21 5.59 7.69
CA GLY A 208 -7.76 5.41 7.85
C GLY A 208 -6.93 5.96 6.69
N GLY A 209 -7.52 6.79 5.84
CA GLY A 209 -6.83 7.45 4.74
C GLY A 209 -6.24 8.80 5.16
N LEU A 210 -5.14 9.17 4.54
CA LEU A 210 -4.62 10.53 4.53
C LEU A 210 -4.98 11.16 3.19
N VAL A 211 -5.75 12.24 3.21
CA VAL A 211 -6.16 12.95 2.00
C VAL A 211 -4.92 13.53 1.32
N LEU A 212 -4.76 13.24 0.04
CA LEU A 212 -3.70 13.84 -0.76
C LEU A 212 -3.95 15.33 -0.96
N SER A 213 -2.86 16.09 -1.04
CA SER A 213 -2.96 17.47 -1.50
C SER A 213 -3.51 17.51 -2.92
N PRO A 214 -4.33 18.52 -3.27
CA PRO A 214 -4.79 18.71 -4.63
C PRO A 214 -3.61 18.66 -5.62
N SER A 215 -3.74 17.87 -6.67
CA SER A 215 -2.70 17.68 -7.67
C SER A 215 -3.26 17.82 -9.08
N SER A 216 -2.42 18.23 -10.01
CA SER A 216 -2.75 18.25 -11.44
C SER A 216 -2.78 16.82 -12.01
N PRO A 217 -3.46 16.59 -13.15
CA PRO A 217 -3.42 15.32 -13.86
C PRO A 217 -2.00 14.88 -14.20
N ALA A 218 -1.14 15.82 -14.59
CA ALA A 218 0.27 15.53 -14.92
C ALA A 218 1.12 15.11 -13.71
N GLU A 219 0.87 15.69 -12.54
CA GLU A 219 1.53 15.26 -11.29
C GLU A 219 1.08 13.86 -10.89
N PHE A 220 -0.21 13.58 -11.02
CA PHE A 220 -0.74 12.25 -10.73
C PHE A 220 -0.22 11.20 -11.74
N GLU A 221 -0.10 11.55 -13.02
CA GLU A 221 0.53 10.69 -14.03
C GLU A 221 1.98 10.33 -13.66
N LYS A 222 2.78 11.32 -13.28
CA LYS A 222 4.16 11.10 -12.80
C LYS A 222 4.21 10.19 -11.58
N PHE A 223 3.28 10.38 -10.64
CA PHE A 223 3.15 9.49 -9.48
C PHE A 223 2.87 8.06 -9.90
N LEU A 224 1.88 7.82 -10.79
CA LEU A 224 1.54 6.49 -11.29
C LEU A 224 2.71 5.81 -11.98
N ALA A 225 3.48 6.55 -12.79
CA ALA A 225 4.65 6.03 -13.47
C ALA A 225 5.74 5.62 -12.46
N SER A 226 6.05 6.48 -11.49
CA SER A 226 7.06 6.19 -10.45
C SER A 226 6.66 5.03 -9.53
N ASP A 227 5.38 4.96 -9.17
CA ASP A 227 4.85 3.87 -8.34
C ASP A 227 4.88 2.53 -9.10
N THR A 228 4.53 2.54 -10.39
CA THR A 228 4.64 1.36 -11.26
C THR A 228 6.09 0.88 -11.35
N GLU A 229 7.05 1.77 -11.54
CA GLU A 229 8.47 1.41 -11.61
C GLU A 229 8.99 0.86 -10.28
N LYS A 230 8.60 1.48 -9.16
CA LYS A 230 8.94 1.01 -7.81
C LYS A 230 8.48 -0.44 -7.60
N TRP A 231 7.21 -0.73 -7.84
CA TRP A 231 6.68 -2.08 -7.65
C TRP A 231 7.20 -3.08 -8.67
N ALA A 232 7.46 -2.64 -9.90
CA ALA A 232 8.13 -3.48 -10.91
C ALA A 232 9.50 -3.97 -10.45
N ARG A 233 10.28 -3.11 -9.79
CA ARG A 233 11.58 -3.48 -9.22
C ARG A 233 11.41 -4.54 -8.13
N VAL A 234 10.48 -4.32 -7.19
CA VAL A 234 10.21 -5.27 -6.09
C VAL A 234 9.76 -6.61 -6.63
N ILE A 235 8.78 -6.63 -7.55
CA ILE A 235 8.23 -7.85 -8.13
C ILE A 235 9.30 -8.67 -8.84
N ARG A 236 10.15 -8.03 -9.64
CA ARG A 236 11.24 -8.71 -10.36
C ARG A 236 12.31 -9.23 -9.41
N THR A 237 12.75 -8.42 -8.43
CA THR A 237 13.80 -8.80 -7.49
C THR A 237 13.35 -9.93 -6.57
N ALA A 238 12.12 -9.89 -6.07
CA ALA A 238 11.56 -10.92 -5.21
C ALA A 238 10.96 -12.11 -6.00
N ASN A 239 11.01 -12.08 -7.35
CA ASN A 239 10.44 -13.09 -8.24
C ASN A 239 8.97 -13.42 -7.89
N ILE A 240 8.18 -12.38 -7.61
CA ILE A 240 6.76 -12.55 -7.26
C ILE A 240 6.00 -12.99 -8.50
N LYS A 241 5.21 -14.07 -8.37
CA LYS A 241 4.35 -14.62 -9.42
C LYS A 241 2.89 -14.50 -9.02
N PRO A 242 1.98 -14.31 -10.00
CA PRO A 242 0.55 -14.38 -9.74
C PRO A 242 0.17 -15.83 -9.35
N GLU A 243 -0.86 -15.93 -8.50
CA GLU A 243 -1.51 -17.20 -8.17
C GLU A 243 -2.45 -17.63 -9.27
#